data_f36528255d074927cbd37d1b49bde2bb
#
_entry.id   f36528255d074927cbd37d1b49bde2bb
#
_cell.length_a   1.000
_cell.length_b   1.000
_cell.length_c   1.000
_cell.angle_alpha   90.00
_cell.angle_beta   90.00
_cell.angle_gamma   90.00
#
_symmetry.space_group_name_H-M   'P 1'
#
loop_
_entity.id
_entity.type
_entity.pdbx_description
1 polymer ?
#
loop_
_entity_poly.entity_id
_entity_poly.type
_entity_poly.pdbx_seq_one_letter_code
_entity_poly.pdbx_strand_id
1 'polypeptide(L)'
;MKKMFCIFLCTLVLCGCSVKTATVTSEDASEYANLSNKSIGWGLKKNVNAPPDITQDTKELMSKYAAYYIDVVPKTLYLTFDEGYENGYTGQILDVLKENDVKAAFFITGPYLKKETELVRRMVDEGHTVGNHTVNHPSMPDVKDSEKLKQEITDLNDIFFDMYGQNMKYIRPPKGEYSERTLALSNDLGYTSVFWSFAYQDWDTKKQKGTDYAYKQIMNGVHDGCILLLHAVSKDNADVLDRVIKDLKSQGYVFRSLDEFGIQ
;
A
#
# COMPACT_ATOMS: atom_id res chain seq x y z
N MET A 1 -79.72 16.88 13.44
CA MET A 1 -78.69 16.00 12.89
C MET A 1 -77.36 16.81 12.86
N LYS A 2 -76.53 16.60 13.88
CA LYS A 2 -75.23 17.29 14.01
C LYS A 2 -74.14 16.39 13.40
N LYS A 3 -73.47 16.86 12.35
CA LYS A 3 -72.35 16.15 11.76
C LYS A 3 -71.08 16.54 12.56
N MET A 4 -70.45 15.52 13.13
CA MET A 4 -69.20 15.63 13.88
C MET A 4 -68.04 15.48 12.90
N PHE A 5 -67.21 16.50 12.74
CA PHE A 5 -65.98 16.47 11.93
C PHE A 5 -64.81 16.00 12.81
N CYS A 6 -64.27 14.82 12.54
CA CYS A 6 -63.07 14.33 13.17
C CYS A 6 -61.87 14.88 12.39
N ILE A 7 -61.09 15.76 13.01
CA ILE A 7 -59.80 16.21 12.48
C ILE A 7 -58.74 15.22 12.93
N PHE A 8 -58.18 14.48 11.97
CA PHE A 8 -57.01 13.61 12.21
C PHE A 8 -55.75 14.49 12.15
N LEU A 9 -55.13 14.68 13.30
CA LEU A 9 -53.86 15.38 13.42
C LEU A 9 -52.71 14.37 13.13
N CYS A 10 -52.13 14.45 11.91
CA CYS A 10 -51.00 13.64 11.50
C CYS A 10 -49.72 14.30 12.05
N THR A 11 -49.16 13.80 13.14
CA THR A 11 -47.86 14.19 13.65
C THR A 11 -46.76 13.57 12.82
N LEU A 12 -46.09 14.37 11.95
CA LEU A 12 -44.85 13.97 11.29
C LEU A 12 -43.72 13.91 12.35
N VAL A 13 -43.28 12.70 12.64
CA VAL A 13 -42.05 12.49 13.38
C VAL A 13 -40.91 12.64 12.38
N LEU A 14 -40.24 13.79 12.39
CA LEU A 14 -38.97 13.99 11.70
C LEU A 14 -37.89 13.23 12.49
N CYS A 15 -37.54 12.03 12.01
CA CYS A 15 -36.36 11.32 12.48
C CYS A 15 -35.11 12.04 11.95
N GLY A 16 -34.58 12.96 12.73
CA GLY A 16 -33.29 13.63 12.43
C GLY A 16 -32.17 12.65 12.62
N CYS A 17 -31.66 12.08 11.52
CA CYS A 17 -30.34 11.45 11.52
C CYS A 17 -29.27 12.54 11.81
N SER A 18 -28.87 12.65 13.06
CA SER A 18 -27.72 13.45 13.45
C SER A 18 -26.47 12.73 12.95
N VAL A 19 -25.94 13.19 11.81
CA VAL A 19 -24.59 12.84 11.41
C VAL A 19 -23.68 13.44 12.47
N LYS A 20 -23.14 12.61 13.35
CA LYS A 20 -22.05 13.00 14.25
C LYS A 20 -20.83 13.25 13.37
N THR A 21 -20.62 14.50 12.95
CA THR A 21 -19.29 14.99 12.58
C THR A 21 -18.42 14.75 13.81
N ALA A 22 -17.51 13.81 13.73
CA ALA A 22 -16.47 13.65 14.75
C ALA A 22 -15.64 14.94 14.72
N THR A 23 -15.90 15.83 15.67
CA THR A 23 -15.02 16.95 15.96
C THR A 23 -13.75 16.36 16.52
N VAL A 24 -12.68 16.35 15.70
CA VAL A 24 -11.32 16.02 16.14
C VAL A 24 -10.96 17.06 17.20
N THR A 25 -10.87 16.61 18.44
CA THR A 25 -10.55 17.47 19.57
C THR A 25 -9.03 17.68 19.64
N SER A 26 -8.59 18.80 20.23
CA SER A 26 -7.16 19.13 20.42
C SER A 26 -6.36 18.09 21.23
N GLU A 27 -7.00 17.07 21.77
CA GLU A 27 -6.38 15.93 22.45
C GLU A 27 -5.66 14.97 21.48
N ASP A 28 -6.17 14.80 20.25
CA ASP A 28 -5.55 13.92 19.24
C ASP A 28 -4.17 14.43 18.79
N ALA A 29 -3.96 15.76 18.73
CA ALA A 29 -2.66 16.34 18.41
C ALA A 29 -1.62 16.08 19.52
N SER A 30 -2.06 15.83 20.76
CA SER A 30 -1.19 15.54 21.91
C SER A 30 -0.73 14.08 21.96
N GLU A 31 -1.48 13.16 21.39
CA GLU A 31 -1.20 11.72 21.45
C GLU A 31 0.12 11.35 20.75
N TYR A 32 0.40 11.98 19.61
CA TYR A 32 1.64 11.75 18.86
C TYR A 32 2.78 12.71 19.24
N ALA A 33 2.53 13.72 20.11
CA ALA A 33 3.52 14.74 20.44
C ALA A 33 4.74 14.19 21.18
N ASN A 34 4.57 13.09 21.92
CA ASN A 34 5.63 12.43 22.68
C ASN A 34 6.38 11.35 21.89
N LEU A 35 5.95 11.04 20.66
CA LEU A 35 6.59 10.06 19.80
C LEU A 35 7.70 10.70 18.98
N SER A 36 8.78 9.96 18.77
CA SER A 36 9.88 10.43 17.93
C SER A 36 9.41 10.67 16.49
N ASN A 37 9.64 11.90 15.99
CA ASN A 37 9.43 12.22 14.59
C ASN A 37 10.76 12.36 13.82
N LYS A 38 11.83 11.78 14.35
CA LYS A 38 13.10 11.68 13.63
C LYS A 38 12.88 10.81 12.40
N SER A 39 13.16 11.37 11.20
CA SER A 39 13.05 10.64 9.95
C SER A 39 14.06 9.50 9.89
N ILE A 40 13.56 8.33 9.52
CA ILE A 40 14.32 7.11 9.27
C ILE A 40 14.06 6.71 7.82
N GLY A 41 15.11 6.53 7.02
CA GLY A 41 14.99 6.00 5.67
C GLY A 41 15.07 4.47 5.68
N TRP A 42 14.22 3.81 4.91
CA TRP A 42 14.24 2.36 4.71
C TRP A 42 15.36 1.97 3.74
N GLY A 43 16.61 2.00 4.22
CA GLY A 43 17.79 1.57 3.48
C GLY A 43 18.16 0.13 3.84
N LEU A 44 18.16 -0.75 2.85
CA LEU A 44 18.49 -2.16 3.04
C LEU A 44 19.95 -2.45 2.63
N LYS A 45 20.67 -3.16 3.48
CA LYS A 45 21.91 -3.83 3.05
C LYS A 45 21.49 -5.14 2.37
N LYS A 46 21.66 -5.17 1.04
CA LYS A 46 21.30 -6.34 0.24
C LYS A 46 22.23 -7.51 0.53
N ASN A 47 21.64 -8.68 0.72
CA ASN A 47 22.31 -9.96 0.72
C ASN A 47 21.91 -10.74 -0.54
N VAL A 48 22.76 -11.63 -1.02
CA VAL A 48 22.44 -12.47 -2.17
C VAL A 48 21.63 -13.67 -1.69
N ASN A 49 20.43 -13.85 -2.25
CA ASN A 49 19.48 -14.93 -1.93
C ASN A 49 19.24 -15.11 -0.41
N ALA A 50 19.29 -14.01 0.33
CA ALA A 50 19.07 -14.01 1.76
C ALA A 50 18.38 -12.69 2.19
N PRO A 51 17.61 -12.72 3.30
CA PRO A 51 17.00 -11.52 3.85
C PRO A 51 18.01 -10.42 4.13
N PRO A 52 17.61 -9.13 4.00
CA PRO A 52 18.47 -8.03 4.36
C PRO A 52 18.67 -7.94 5.87
N ASP A 53 19.83 -7.44 6.29
CA ASP A 53 20.08 -7.14 7.70
C ASP A 53 19.41 -5.81 8.07
N ILE A 54 18.59 -5.83 9.11
CA ILE A 54 18.04 -4.63 9.75
C ILE A 54 18.39 -4.63 11.24
N THR A 55 18.46 -3.42 11.84
CA THR A 55 18.81 -3.27 13.25
C THR A 55 17.71 -3.81 14.16
N GLN A 56 18.09 -4.17 15.41
CA GLN A 56 17.12 -4.65 16.38
C GLN A 56 16.09 -3.56 16.73
N ASP A 57 16.53 -2.30 16.89
CA ASP A 57 15.63 -1.16 17.14
C ASP A 57 14.57 -1.01 16.04
N THR A 58 14.97 -1.22 14.78
CA THR A 58 14.03 -1.19 13.64
C THR A 58 13.01 -2.33 13.74
N LYS A 59 13.43 -3.54 14.09
CA LYS A 59 12.52 -4.70 14.25
C LYS A 59 11.51 -4.45 15.36
N GLU A 60 11.97 -3.92 16.49
CA GLU A 60 11.11 -3.60 17.64
C GLU A 60 10.08 -2.52 17.28
N LEU A 61 10.53 -1.46 16.60
CA LEU A 61 9.66 -0.38 16.16
C LEU A 61 8.59 -0.89 15.18
N MET A 62 8.97 -1.71 14.21
CA MET A 62 8.04 -2.31 13.26
C MET A 62 7.03 -3.24 13.93
N SER A 63 7.50 -4.11 14.82
CA SER A 63 6.62 -5.01 15.56
C SER A 63 5.60 -4.26 16.42
N LYS A 64 6.02 -3.11 17.01
CA LYS A 64 5.15 -2.27 17.85
C LYS A 64 3.96 -1.68 17.07
N TYR A 65 4.13 -1.37 15.79
CA TYR A 65 3.15 -0.62 14.99
C TYR A 65 2.66 -1.38 13.76
N ALA A 66 2.58 -2.70 13.82
CA ALA A 66 2.11 -3.55 12.72
C ALA A 66 2.75 -3.17 11.36
N ALA A 67 4.08 -3.04 11.35
CA ALA A 67 4.84 -2.76 10.13
C ALA A 67 5.64 -4.00 9.72
N TYR A 68 5.59 -4.33 8.42
CA TYR A 68 6.21 -5.55 7.90
C TYR A 68 7.10 -5.25 6.69
N TYR A 69 8.15 -6.05 6.50
CA TYR A 69 9.06 -5.96 5.36
C TYR A 69 9.42 -7.33 4.78
N ILE A 70 9.10 -8.40 5.51
CA ILE A 70 9.37 -9.79 5.18
C ILE A 70 8.38 -10.69 5.88
N ASP A 71 7.99 -11.80 5.25
CA ASP A 71 7.23 -12.86 5.90
C ASP A 71 8.17 -13.97 6.42
N VAL A 72 7.64 -14.80 7.32
CA VAL A 72 8.35 -15.95 7.89
C VAL A 72 8.06 -17.27 7.16
N VAL A 73 7.12 -17.25 6.21
CA VAL A 73 6.71 -18.47 5.49
C VAL A 73 7.73 -18.81 4.40
N PRO A 74 8.36 -20.00 4.46
CA PRO A 74 9.33 -20.41 3.45
C PRO A 74 8.73 -20.49 2.06
N LYS A 75 9.56 -20.26 1.04
CA LYS A 75 9.18 -20.35 -0.37
C LYS A 75 7.98 -19.48 -0.77
N THR A 76 7.71 -18.40 -0.01
CA THR A 76 6.64 -17.46 -0.30
C THR A 76 7.21 -16.14 -0.78
N LEU A 77 6.56 -15.53 -1.76
CA LEU A 77 6.92 -14.24 -2.34
C LEU A 77 5.68 -13.34 -2.42
N TYR A 78 5.90 -12.07 -2.17
CA TYR A 78 4.88 -11.01 -2.32
C TYR A 78 5.37 -10.00 -3.33
N LEU A 79 4.69 -9.94 -4.47
CA LEU A 79 5.04 -8.99 -5.52
C LEU A 79 4.29 -7.69 -5.30
N THR A 80 5.02 -6.59 -5.22
CA THR A 80 4.45 -5.28 -4.95
C THR A 80 5.00 -4.21 -5.88
N PHE A 81 4.15 -3.24 -6.24
CA PHE A 81 4.47 -2.12 -7.12
C PHE A 81 4.10 -0.80 -6.45
N ASP A 82 4.96 0.22 -6.58
CA ASP A 82 4.66 1.59 -6.20
C ASP A 82 4.29 2.40 -7.45
N GLU A 83 3.10 3.02 -7.42
CA GLU A 83 2.47 3.67 -8.57
C GLU A 83 2.26 5.17 -8.31
N GLY A 84 3.25 5.97 -8.70
CA GLY A 84 3.16 7.42 -8.63
C GLY A 84 2.60 8.06 -9.92
N TYR A 85 2.92 7.47 -11.07
CA TYR A 85 2.47 7.87 -12.40
C TYR A 85 2.57 6.69 -13.37
N GLU A 86 1.80 6.72 -14.47
CA GLU A 86 1.83 5.70 -15.53
C GLU A 86 2.89 6.04 -16.59
N ASN A 87 3.57 4.99 -17.10
CA ASN A 87 4.55 5.09 -18.18
C ASN A 87 4.28 4.10 -19.34
N GLY A 88 3.06 3.55 -19.41
CA GLY A 88 2.57 2.68 -20.48
C GLY A 88 2.78 1.18 -20.24
N TYR A 89 3.22 0.76 -19.05
CA TYR A 89 3.57 -0.65 -18.79
C TYR A 89 2.68 -1.36 -17.77
N THR A 90 1.89 -0.65 -16.97
CA THR A 90 1.03 -1.27 -15.95
C THR A 90 0.03 -2.25 -16.58
N GLY A 91 -0.52 -1.91 -17.74
CA GLY A 91 -1.42 -2.82 -18.46
C GLY A 91 -0.76 -4.15 -18.83
N GLN A 92 0.47 -4.12 -19.37
CA GLN A 92 1.27 -5.31 -19.66
C GLN A 92 1.58 -6.13 -18.41
N ILE A 93 1.92 -5.46 -17.30
CA ILE A 93 2.18 -6.12 -16.00
C ILE A 93 0.93 -6.87 -15.54
N LEU A 94 -0.25 -6.23 -15.57
CA LEU A 94 -1.53 -6.86 -15.20
C LEU A 94 -1.84 -8.07 -16.08
N ASP A 95 -1.59 -7.99 -17.40
CA ASP A 95 -1.77 -9.12 -18.32
C ASP A 95 -0.87 -10.30 -17.93
N VAL A 96 0.41 -10.06 -17.65
CA VAL A 96 1.36 -11.09 -17.20
C VAL A 96 0.95 -11.71 -15.86
N LEU A 97 0.50 -10.89 -14.90
CA LEU A 97 0.03 -11.38 -13.61
C LEU A 97 -1.19 -12.29 -13.77
N LYS A 98 -2.14 -11.91 -14.62
CA LYS A 98 -3.33 -12.69 -14.93
C LYS A 98 -2.99 -14.01 -15.62
N GLU A 99 -2.12 -13.99 -16.63
CA GLU A 99 -1.70 -15.19 -17.37
C GLU A 99 -0.98 -16.20 -16.48
N ASN A 100 -0.28 -15.72 -15.46
CA ASN A 100 0.45 -16.55 -14.51
C ASN A 100 -0.35 -16.88 -13.23
N ASP A 101 -1.59 -16.42 -13.09
CA ASP A 101 -2.38 -16.55 -11.85
C ASP A 101 -1.60 -16.09 -10.62
N VAL A 102 -1.11 -14.84 -10.66
CA VAL A 102 -0.38 -14.19 -9.56
C VAL A 102 -1.12 -12.95 -9.11
N LYS A 103 -1.34 -12.83 -7.81
CA LYS A 103 -1.87 -11.61 -7.20
C LYS A 103 -0.73 -10.76 -6.66
N ALA A 104 -0.77 -9.47 -6.96
CA ALA A 104 0.21 -8.49 -6.51
C ALA A 104 -0.45 -7.40 -5.66
N ALA A 105 0.35 -6.54 -5.05
CA ALA A 105 -0.14 -5.33 -4.41
C ALA A 105 0.37 -4.09 -5.13
N PHE A 106 -0.50 -3.10 -5.34
CA PHE A 106 -0.19 -1.84 -5.99
C PHE A 106 -0.42 -0.70 -4.98
N PHE A 107 0.64 -0.03 -4.58
CA PHE A 107 0.56 1.13 -3.70
C PHE A 107 0.44 2.39 -4.55
N ILE A 108 -0.78 2.94 -4.62
CA ILE A 108 -1.12 4.03 -5.54
C ILE A 108 -1.19 5.39 -4.83
N THR A 109 -0.87 6.46 -5.56
CA THR A 109 -1.03 7.85 -5.10
C THR A 109 -2.35 8.46 -5.55
N GLY A 110 -2.71 9.62 -4.98
CA GLY A 110 -3.91 10.35 -5.38
C GLY A 110 -3.94 10.74 -6.87
N PRO A 111 -2.87 11.29 -7.45
CA PRO A 111 -2.79 11.56 -8.89
C PRO A 111 -2.94 10.32 -9.77
N TYR A 112 -2.35 9.17 -9.35
CA TYR A 112 -2.49 7.91 -10.07
C TYR A 112 -3.95 7.45 -10.07
N LEU A 113 -4.59 7.38 -8.89
CA LEU A 113 -5.99 7.00 -8.76
C LEU A 113 -6.92 7.83 -9.66
N LYS A 114 -6.69 9.15 -9.72
CA LYS A 114 -7.53 10.08 -10.50
C LYS A 114 -7.32 9.98 -12.01
N LYS A 115 -6.12 9.65 -12.48
CA LYS A 115 -5.78 9.63 -13.90
C LYS A 115 -5.96 8.25 -14.52
N GLU A 116 -5.62 7.20 -13.77
CA GLU A 116 -5.51 5.84 -14.27
C GLU A 116 -6.65 4.96 -13.74
N THR A 117 -7.86 5.50 -13.69
CA THR A 117 -9.05 4.85 -13.11
C THR A 117 -9.31 3.45 -13.71
N GLU A 118 -9.09 3.27 -15.01
CA GLU A 118 -9.31 1.97 -15.66
C GLU A 118 -8.24 0.93 -15.25
N LEU A 119 -7.00 1.34 -15.07
CA LEU A 119 -5.95 0.45 -14.55
C LEU A 119 -6.22 0.06 -13.10
N VAL A 120 -6.63 1.03 -12.27
CA VAL A 120 -6.99 0.74 -10.87
C VAL A 120 -8.24 -0.16 -10.80
N ARG A 121 -9.23 0.04 -11.69
CA ARG A 121 -10.39 -0.86 -11.81
C ARG A 121 -9.93 -2.28 -12.15
N ARG A 122 -9.02 -2.44 -13.11
CA ARG A 122 -8.45 -3.75 -13.43
C ARG A 122 -7.75 -4.37 -12.22
N MET A 123 -6.96 -3.59 -11.46
CA MET A 123 -6.32 -4.10 -10.23
C MET A 123 -7.36 -4.68 -9.26
N VAL A 124 -8.47 -3.97 -9.03
CA VAL A 124 -9.55 -4.41 -8.14
C VAL A 124 -10.27 -5.64 -8.72
N ASP A 125 -10.72 -5.57 -9.98
CA ASP A 125 -11.52 -6.61 -10.61
C ASP A 125 -10.73 -7.91 -10.81
N GLU A 126 -9.43 -7.82 -11.03
CA GLU A 126 -8.52 -8.96 -11.16
C GLU A 126 -8.04 -9.49 -9.81
N GLY A 127 -8.50 -8.91 -8.69
CA GLY A 127 -8.27 -9.39 -7.31
C GLY A 127 -6.88 -9.08 -6.77
N HIS A 128 -6.25 -8.02 -7.25
CA HIS A 128 -5.02 -7.49 -6.67
C HIS A 128 -5.31 -6.63 -5.44
N THR A 129 -4.35 -6.53 -4.53
CA THR A 129 -4.44 -5.60 -3.40
C THR A 129 -4.10 -4.19 -3.86
N VAL A 130 -5.00 -3.23 -3.61
CA VAL A 130 -4.69 -1.80 -3.82
C VAL A 130 -4.38 -1.18 -2.46
N GLY A 131 -3.16 -0.69 -2.30
CA GLY A 131 -2.64 -0.09 -1.08
C GLY A 131 -2.49 1.43 -1.19
N ASN A 132 -2.43 2.07 -0.03
CA ASN A 132 -2.30 3.51 0.12
C ASN A 132 -0.82 3.93 0.00
N HIS A 133 -0.54 4.90 -0.89
CA HIS A 133 0.78 5.53 -1.00
C HIS A 133 0.73 7.04 -0.76
N THR A 134 -0.26 7.48 0.04
CA THR A 134 -0.66 8.87 0.34
C THR A 134 -1.20 9.65 -0.87
N VAL A 135 -1.88 10.75 -0.62
CA VAL A 135 -2.43 11.58 -1.71
C VAL A 135 -1.30 12.17 -2.54
N ASN A 136 -0.34 12.87 -1.93
CA ASN A 136 0.66 13.68 -2.63
C ASN A 136 2.08 13.14 -2.56
N HIS A 137 2.28 11.94 -2.00
CA HIS A 137 3.59 11.29 -1.86
C HIS A 137 4.64 12.12 -1.08
N PRO A 138 4.29 12.78 0.05
CA PRO A 138 5.26 13.49 0.85
C PRO A 138 6.18 12.53 1.61
N SER A 139 7.33 13.02 2.07
CA SER A 139 8.01 12.39 3.20
C SER A 139 7.11 12.51 4.42
N MET A 140 6.55 11.40 4.90
CA MET A 140 5.58 11.43 6.01
C MET A 140 6.14 12.11 7.28
N PRO A 141 7.41 11.89 7.69
CA PRO A 141 8.01 12.63 8.81
C PRO A 141 8.10 14.15 8.60
N ASP A 142 8.12 14.62 7.35
CA ASP A 142 8.18 16.06 7.03
C ASP A 142 6.83 16.75 7.18
N VAL A 143 5.72 16.02 7.14
CA VAL A 143 4.39 16.52 7.46
C VAL A 143 4.26 16.61 8.99
N LYS A 144 4.62 17.76 9.56
CA LYS A 144 4.68 17.95 11.03
C LYS A 144 3.32 17.97 11.71
N ASP A 145 2.30 18.44 11.00
CA ASP A 145 0.92 18.50 11.45
C ASP A 145 0.29 17.10 11.31
N SER A 146 -0.17 16.52 12.42
CA SER A 146 -0.75 15.18 12.42
C SER A 146 -2.07 15.10 11.68
N GLU A 147 -2.89 16.16 11.70
CA GLU A 147 -4.15 16.18 10.97
C GLU A 147 -3.92 16.24 9.46
N LYS A 148 -2.94 17.01 9.00
CA LYS A 148 -2.55 16.99 7.59
C LYS A 148 -2.00 15.64 7.16
N LEU A 149 -1.24 14.97 8.03
CA LEU A 149 -0.76 13.63 7.73
C LEU A 149 -1.89 12.61 7.70
N LYS A 150 -2.86 12.71 8.62
CA LYS A 150 -4.09 11.88 8.56
C LYS A 150 -4.82 12.11 7.24
N GLN A 151 -5.02 13.37 6.82
CA GLN A 151 -5.66 13.71 5.54
C GLN A 151 -4.92 13.13 4.33
N GLU A 152 -3.58 13.15 4.30
CA GLU A 152 -2.79 12.49 3.25
C GLU A 152 -3.10 10.99 3.11
N ILE A 153 -3.55 10.35 4.18
CA ILE A 153 -3.88 8.93 4.20
C ILE A 153 -5.38 8.71 3.96
N THR A 154 -6.23 9.40 4.72
CA THR A 154 -7.69 9.17 4.71
C THR A 154 -8.34 9.64 3.42
N ASP A 155 -7.96 10.81 2.89
CA ASP A 155 -8.56 11.35 1.67
C ASP A 155 -8.35 10.42 0.47
N LEU A 156 -7.18 9.74 0.40
CA LEU A 156 -6.96 8.76 -0.66
C LEU A 156 -7.86 7.53 -0.51
N ASN A 157 -8.00 7.03 0.72
CA ASN A 157 -8.90 5.92 1.00
C ASN A 157 -10.36 6.26 0.69
N ASP A 158 -10.80 7.46 1.08
CA ASP A 158 -12.18 7.88 0.89
C ASP A 158 -12.52 7.97 -0.61
N ILE A 159 -11.62 8.55 -1.41
CA ILE A 159 -11.79 8.57 -2.88
C ILE A 159 -11.81 7.13 -3.43
N PHE A 160 -10.94 6.26 -2.96
CA PHE A 160 -10.88 4.87 -3.42
C PHE A 160 -12.16 4.11 -3.01
N PHE A 161 -12.63 4.31 -1.78
CA PHE A 161 -13.88 3.71 -1.31
C PHE A 161 -15.09 4.17 -2.11
N ASP A 162 -15.19 5.47 -2.41
CA ASP A 162 -16.28 6.03 -3.22
C ASP A 162 -16.31 5.44 -4.64
N MET A 163 -15.14 5.10 -5.19
CA MET A 163 -15.02 4.56 -6.56
C MET A 163 -15.22 3.04 -6.65
N TYR A 164 -14.80 2.29 -5.63
CA TYR A 164 -14.71 0.82 -5.70
C TYR A 164 -15.41 0.09 -4.56
N GLY A 165 -15.94 0.78 -3.53
CA GLY A 165 -16.64 0.19 -2.39
C GLY A 165 -15.76 -0.63 -1.45
N GLN A 166 -14.46 -0.44 -1.50
CA GLN A 166 -13.46 -1.16 -0.69
C GLN A 166 -12.57 -0.19 0.04
N ASN A 167 -12.10 -0.55 1.24
CA ASN A 167 -11.10 0.21 1.97
C ASN A 167 -9.70 -0.33 1.70
N MET A 168 -8.72 0.58 1.64
CA MET A 168 -7.32 0.22 1.62
C MET A 168 -6.88 -0.25 3.01
N LYS A 169 -6.30 -1.45 3.13
CA LYS A 169 -5.83 -2.03 4.40
C LYS A 169 -4.35 -1.77 4.65
N TYR A 170 -3.60 -1.56 3.60
CA TYR A 170 -2.14 -1.45 3.62
C TYR A 170 -1.70 -0.07 3.20
N ILE A 171 -0.65 0.43 3.87
CA ILE A 171 0.02 1.67 3.51
C ILE A 171 1.51 1.40 3.29
N ARG A 172 2.08 2.05 2.28
CA ARG A 172 3.54 2.09 2.12
C ARG A 172 3.99 3.53 2.28
N PRO A 173 4.86 3.81 3.26
CA PRO A 173 5.42 5.15 3.41
C PRO A 173 6.16 5.59 2.15
N PRO A 174 5.82 6.75 1.56
CA PRO A 174 6.53 7.30 0.42
C PRO A 174 8.03 7.37 0.64
N LYS A 175 8.81 7.02 -0.39
CA LYS A 175 10.28 7.01 -0.37
C LYS A 175 10.89 6.02 0.65
N GLY A 176 10.06 5.23 1.33
CA GLY A 176 10.48 4.44 2.49
C GLY A 176 10.88 5.30 3.69
N GLU A 177 10.45 6.53 3.77
CA GLU A 177 10.74 7.45 4.87
C GLU A 177 9.64 7.40 5.92
N TYR A 178 10.01 7.11 7.15
CA TYR A 178 9.09 6.94 8.27
C TYR A 178 9.69 7.46 9.58
N SER A 179 8.88 7.53 10.62
CA SER A 179 9.26 7.78 12.01
C SER A 179 8.38 6.97 12.94
N GLU A 180 8.71 6.90 14.23
CA GLU A 180 7.81 6.28 15.21
C GLU A 180 6.42 6.92 15.15
N ARG A 181 6.35 8.26 15.11
CA ARG A 181 5.10 9.00 15.01
C ARG A 181 4.28 8.61 13.79
N THR A 182 4.89 8.48 12.61
CA THR A 182 4.16 8.17 11.38
C THR A 182 3.69 6.73 11.34
N LEU A 183 4.43 5.78 11.91
CA LEU A 183 3.99 4.39 12.05
C LEU A 183 2.82 4.26 13.04
N ALA A 184 2.91 4.94 14.20
CA ALA A 184 1.83 4.97 15.17
C ALA A 184 0.53 5.50 14.55
N LEU A 185 0.60 6.67 13.89
CA LEU A 185 -0.54 7.29 13.25
C LEU A 185 -1.17 6.38 12.17
N SER A 186 -0.36 5.75 11.34
CA SER A 186 -0.87 4.81 10.33
C SER A 186 -1.56 3.60 10.98
N ASN A 187 -0.97 3.05 12.05
CA ASN A 187 -1.54 1.93 12.80
C ASN A 187 -2.87 2.29 13.47
N ASP A 188 -2.98 3.48 14.07
CA ASP A 188 -4.20 3.95 14.73
C ASP A 188 -5.34 4.22 13.73
N LEU A 189 -4.99 4.56 12.49
CA LEU A 189 -5.93 4.63 11.38
C LEU A 189 -6.33 3.24 10.83
N GLY A 190 -5.82 2.16 11.41
CA GLY A 190 -6.13 0.79 11.02
C GLY A 190 -5.30 0.24 9.85
N TYR A 191 -4.21 0.92 9.47
CA TYR A 191 -3.36 0.45 8.38
C TYR A 191 -2.23 -0.44 8.88
N THR A 192 -1.94 -1.46 8.10
CA THR A 192 -0.68 -2.20 8.17
C THR A 192 0.36 -1.53 7.27
N SER A 193 1.48 -1.09 7.85
CA SER A 193 2.58 -0.50 7.08
C SER A 193 3.41 -1.58 6.40
N VAL A 194 3.56 -1.51 5.07
CA VAL A 194 4.29 -2.53 4.30
C VAL A 194 5.51 -1.93 3.63
N PHE A 195 6.67 -2.34 4.09
CA PHE A 195 7.96 -2.07 3.47
C PHE A 195 8.34 -3.21 2.50
N TRP A 196 9.62 -3.40 2.21
CA TRP A 196 10.12 -4.44 1.30
C TRP A 196 11.40 -5.05 1.84
N SER A 197 11.69 -6.27 1.46
CA SER A 197 12.97 -6.89 1.73
C SER A 197 13.87 -6.97 0.50
N PHE A 198 13.32 -6.68 -0.68
CA PHE A 198 14.07 -6.52 -1.92
C PHE A 198 13.55 -5.32 -2.72
N ALA A 199 14.46 -4.50 -3.21
CA ALA A 199 14.24 -3.48 -4.24
C ALA A 199 15.54 -3.25 -5.01
N TYR A 200 15.45 -2.69 -6.20
CA TYR A 200 16.60 -2.20 -6.94
C TYR A 200 16.23 -0.88 -7.65
N GLN A 201 17.22 -0.19 -8.21
CA GLN A 201 16.96 1.09 -8.88
C GLN A 201 16.33 0.84 -10.25
N ASP A 202 15.01 0.87 -10.35
CA ASP A 202 14.20 0.63 -11.53
C ASP A 202 13.26 1.79 -11.90
N TRP A 203 13.08 2.76 -11.00
CA TRP A 203 12.16 3.90 -11.16
C TRP A 203 12.66 4.99 -12.12
N ASP A 204 13.96 5.04 -12.42
CA ASP A 204 14.52 6.03 -13.35
C ASP A 204 14.33 5.54 -14.79
N THR A 205 13.25 6.02 -15.42
CA THR A 205 12.88 5.63 -16.80
C THR A 205 13.92 6.00 -17.86
N LYS A 206 14.87 6.89 -17.51
CA LYS A 206 15.97 7.30 -18.40
C LYS A 206 17.24 6.47 -18.20
N LYS A 207 17.28 5.61 -17.17
CA LYS A 207 18.46 4.80 -16.81
C LYS A 207 18.12 3.31 -16.77
N GLN A 208 17.25 2.85 -17.64
CA GLN A 208 16.98 1.42 -17.79
C GLN A 208 18.24 0.70 -18.31
N LYS A 209 18.53 -0.48 -17.75
CA LYS A 209 19.78 -1.25 -18.00
C LYS A 209 19.54 -2.54 -18.77
N GLY A 210 18.31 -2.75 -19.25
CA GLY A 210 17.89 -3.90 -20.02
C GLY A 210 17.34 -5.06 -19.16
N THR A 211 16.56 -5.91 -19.81
CA THR A 211 15.83 -7.04 -19.19
C THR A 211 16.75 -8.04 -18.50
N ASP A 212 17.93 -8.33 -19.05
CA ASP A 212 18.90 -9.24 -18.43
C ASP A 212 19.44 -8.70 -17.10
N TYR A 213 19.63 -7.37 -17.01
CA TYR A 213 20.01 -6.74 -15.76
C TYR A 213 18.88 -6.84 -14.74
N ALA A 214 17.64 -6.47 -15.10
CA ALA A 214 16.47 -6.56 -14.25
C ALA A 214 16.27 -7.99 -13.73
N TYR A 215 16.31 -8.97 -14.62
CA TYR A 215 16.23 -10.40 -14.27
C TYR A 215 17.29 -10.80 -13.23
N LYS A 216 18.55 -10.47 -13.47
CA LYS A 216 19.62 -10.80 -12.52
C LYS A 216 19.44 -10.12 -11.17
N GLN A 217 18.99 -8.85 -11.15
CA GLN A 217 18.74 -8.16 -9.89
C GLN A 217 17.66 -8.87 -9.07
N ILE A 218 16.54 -9.23 -9.70
CA ILE A 218 15.42 -9.89 -9.03
C ILE A 218 15.83 -11.29 -8.56
N MET A 219 16.37 -12.12 -9.46
CA MET A 219 16.73 -13.50 -9.14
C MET A 219 17.80 -13.62 -8.04
N ASN A 220 18.75 -12.67 -7.98
CA ASN A 220 19.78 -12.65 -6.93
C ASN A 220 19.28 -12.05 -5.61
N GLY A 221 18.17 -11.31 -5.63
CA GLY A 221 17.63 -10.65 -4.44
C GLY A 221 16.51 -11.44 -3.75
N VAL A 222 15.90 -12.38 -4.47
CA VAL A 222 14.80 -13.18 -3.94
C VAL A 222 15.27 -14.11 -2.82
N HIS A 223 14.48 -14.22 -1.78
CA HIS A 223 14.65 -15.10 -0.61
C HIS A 223 13.28 -15.47 -0.04
N ASP A 224 13.25 -16.43 0.87
CA ASP A 224 12.01 -16.87 1.51
C ASP A 224 11.30 -15.72 2.23
N GLY A 225 10.01 -15.61 2.05
CA GLY A 225 9.16 -14.55 2.60
C GLY A 225 9.37 -13.16 2.00
N CYS A 226 10.05 -13.06 0.85
CA CYS A 226 10.43 -11.80 0.25
C CYS A 226 9.22 -10.96 -0.16
N ILE A 227 9.17 -9.71 0.31
CA ILE A 227 8.33 -8.65 -0.27
C ILE A 227 9.18 -7.91 -1.30
N LEU A 228 8.85 -8.09 -2.57
CA LEU A 228 9.55 -7.46 -3.69
C LEU A 228 8.91 -6.11 -3.96
N LEU A 229 9.71 -5.04 -3.94
CA LEU A 229 9.31 -3.74 -4.48
C LEU A 229 9.86 -3.58 -5.89
N LEU A 230 8.94 -3.41 -6.83
CA LEU A 230 9.20 -3.01 -8.21
C LEU A 230 8.40 -1.74 -8.54
N HIS A 231 8.75 -1.10 -9.66
CA HIS A 231 7.98 0.05 -10.17
C HIS A 231 7.47 -0.26 -11.58
N ALA A 232 6.17 -0.07 -11.81
CA ALA A 232 5.56 -0.38 -13.10
C ALA A 232 5.97 0.60 -14.22
N VAL A 233 6.57 1.73 -13.87
CA VAL A 233 7.18 2.66 -14.84
C VAL A 233 8.40 2.08 -15.56
N SER A 234 8.94 0.95 -15.09
CA SER A 234 10.12 0.30 -15.68
C SER A 234 9.71 -0.63 -16.83
N LYS A 235 10.17 -0.28 -18.04
CA LYS A 235 10.04 -1.16 -19.19
C LYS A 235 10.74 -2.50 -18.96
N ASP A 236 11.93 -2.47 -18.35
CA ASP A 236 12.71 -3.67 -18.11
C ASP A 236 11.97 -4.65 -17.18
N ASN A 237 11.28 -4.13 -16.14
CA ASN A 237 10.43 -4.93 -15.26
C ASN A 237 9.26 -5.56 -16.02
N ALA A 238 8.54 -4.76 -16.80
CA ALA A 238 7.40 -5.24 -17.55
C ALA A 238 7.78 -6.36 -18.54
N ASP A 239 8.89 -6.19 -19.24
CA ASP A 239 9.36 -7.15 -20.24
C ASP A 239 9.90 -8.46 -19.64
N VAL A 240 10.40 -8.43 -18.40
CA VAL A 240 11.04 -9.60 -17.78
C VAL A 240 10.12 -10.35 -16.81
N LEU A 241 9.00 -9.76 -16.42
CA LEU A 241 8.16 -10.23 -15.32
C LEU A 241 7.65 -11.67 -15.54
N ASP A 242 7.18 -11.99 -16.74
CA ASP A 242 6.69 -13.34 -17.09
C ASP A 242 7.78 -14.41 -16.84
N ARG A 243 8.98 -14.16 -17.36
CA ARG A 243 10.13 -15.04 -17.15
C ARG A 243 10.49 -15.19 -15.68
N VAL A 244 10.53 -14.09 -14.94
CA VAL A 244 10.82 -14.10 -13.49
C VAL A 244 9.81 -14.95 -12.74
N ILE A 245 8.52 -14.77 -12.99
CA ILE A 245 7.46 -15.52 -12.33
C ILE A 245 7.60 -17.02 -12.62
N LYS A 246 7.76 -17.40 -13.88
CA LYS A 246 7.89 -18.80 -14.29
C LYS A 246 9.11 -19.48 -13.68
N ASP A 247 10.25 -18.80 -13.71
CA ASP A 247 11.50 -19.34 -13.18
C ASP A 247 11.45 -19.47 -11.65
N LEU A 248 10.83 -18.53 -10.92
CA LEU A 248 10.65 -18.62 -9.49
C LEU A 248 9.64 -19.71 -9.11
N LYS A 249 8.54 -19.85 -9.84
CA LYS A 249 7.61 -20.99 -9.64
C LYS A 249 8.29 -22.34 -9.88
N SER A 250 9.16 -22.44 -10.88
CA SER A 250 9.94 -23.65 -11.15
C SER A 250 10.91 -24.02 -10.03
N GLN A 251 11.37 -23.03 -9.24
CA GLN A 251 12.19 -23.20 -8.04
C GLN A 251 11.37 -23.50 -6.78
N GLY A 252 10.05 -23.68 -6.91
CA GLY A 252 9.14 -23.98 -5.82
C GLY A 252 8.67 -22.77 -5.02
N TYR A 253 8.86 -21.54 -5.50
CA TYR A 253 8.27 -20.37 -4.89
C TYR A 253 6.79 -20.24 -5.23
N VAL A 254 6.01 -19.78 -4.25
CA VAL A 254 4.59 -19.46 -4.37
C VAL A 254 4.42 -17.96 -4.21
N PHE A 255 3.77 -17.31 -5.18
CA PHE A 255 3.37 -15.91 -5.06
C PHE A 255 2.04 -15.83 -4.31
N ARG A 256 1.99 -15.03 -3.25
CA ARG A 256 0.79 -14.80 -2.44
C ARG A 256 0.36 -13.34 -2.47
N SER A 257 -0.93 -13.11 -2.25
CA SER A 257 -1.47 -11.79 -1.96
C SER A 257 -1.00 -11.30 -0.57
N LEU A 258 -0.89 -9.99 -0.37
CA LEU A 258 -0.66 -9.43 0.98
C LEU A 258 -1.78 -9.80 1.97
N ASP A 259 -3.00 -10.08 1.50
CA ASP A 259 -4.10 -10.55 2.37
C ASP A 259 -3.86 -11.95 2.95
N GLU A 260 -2.86 -12.68 2.41
CA GLU A 260 -2.43 -13.99 2.92
C GLU A 260 -1.14 -13.90 3.75
N PHE A 261 -0.69 -12.69 4.08
CA PHE A 261 0.55 -12.47 4.83
C PHE A 261 0.48 -13.10 6.22
N GLY A 262 1.50 -13.89 6.60
CA GLY A 262 1.56 -14.56 7.89
C GLY A 262 0.60 -15.75 8.07
N ILE A 263 -0.14 -16.17 7.04
CA ILE A 263 -0.99 -17.35 7.07
C ILE A 263 -0.16 -18.58 6.67
N GLN A 264 0.01 -19.52 7.60
CA GLN A 264 0.72 -20.79 7.39
C GLN A 264 -0.21 -21.86 6.80
#